data_531782ed2cb670ab9b7c40cee79a4dc2
#
_entry.id   531782ed2cb670ab9b7c40cee79a4dc2
#
_cell.length_a   1.000
_cell.length_b   1.000
_cell.length_c   1.000
_cell.angle_alpha   90.00
_cell.angle_beta   90.00
_cell.angle_gamma   90.00
#
_symmetry.space_group_name_H-M   'P 1'
#
loop_
_entity.id
_entity.type
_entity.pdbx_description
1 polymer ?
#
loop_
_entity_poly.entity_id
_entity_poly.type
_entity_poly.pdbx_seq_one_letter_code
_entity_poly.pdbx_strand_id
1 'polypeptide(L)'
;MADPGSYLNRREEEMPLRNFIGEHFMQVNDAGTAYAAGTVIPVEMARDLGVPFPMFYPEYFFNEPRMWMGKKGTVTALHKDIPDNFSFAYFGAKEWLLYPPADFPYLYMIHPKPNALPDFGVSMVNAKSPDATRFPEFSKAKSISITRRAGDLLYVPAGWSHFAENHEDSLMINFWLRRGRSPAVLGRDR
;
A
#
# COMPACT_ATOMS: atom_id res chain seq x y z
N MET A 1 10.23 14.48 -7.01
CA MET A 1 10.40 13.02 -6.99
C MET A 1 10.59 12.60 -5.56
N ALA A 2 9.82 11.61 -5.07
CA ALA A 2 9.97 11.18 -3.69
C ALA A 2 11.32 10.48 -3.53
N ASP A 3 12.15 10.98 -2.63
CA ASP A 3 13.39 10.33 -2.20
C ASP A 3 12.99 9.03 -1.48
N PRO A 4 13.55 7.86 -1.82
CA PRO A 4 13.34 6.62 -1.05
C PRO A 4 13.69 6.78 0.42
N GLY A 5 14.66 7.65 0.76
CA GLY A 5 14.93 8.08 2.13
C GLY A 5 13.75 8.77 2.82
N SER A 6 12.82 9.32 2.08
CA SER A 6 11.64 10.00 2.64
C SER A 6 10.70 9.05 3.39
N TYR A 7 10.68 7.75 3.06
CA TYR A 7 9.89 6.78 3.83
C TYR A 7 10.39 6.65 5.27
N LEU A 8 11.70 6.69 5.47
CA LEU A 8 12.33 6.62 6.79
C LEU A 8 12.25 7.94 7.56
N ASN A 9 12.12 9.06 6.85
CA ASN A 9 12.10 10.42 7.38
C ASN A 9 10.70 11.04 7.43
N ARG A 10 9.63 10.25 7.29
CA ARG A 10 8.26 10.75 7.37
C ARG A 10 7.98 11.35 8.73
N ARG A 11 7.46 12.56 8.73
CA ARG A 11 6.83 13.12 9.91
C ARG A 11 5.42 12.57 10.00
N GLU A 12 5.13 11.87 11.08
CA GLU A 12 3.80 11.38 11.39
C GLU A 12 3.12 12.38 12.33
N GLU A 13 1.88 12.71 12.03
CA GLU A 13 1.05 13.59 12.82
C GLU A 13 -0.33 12.95 12.99
N GLU A 14 -0.81 12.92 14.25
CA GLU A 14 -2.16 12.45 14.54
C GLU A 14 -3.12 13.63 14.49
N MET A 15 -4.19 13.51 13.69
CA MET A 15 -5.24 14.49 13.61
C MET A 15 -6.61 13.85 13.33
N PRO A 16 -7.73 14.49 13.69
CA PRO A 16 -9.04 14.03 13.28
C PRO A 16 -9.16 13.96 11.75
N LEU A 17 -9.80 12.91 11.23
CA LEU A 17 -9.98 12.74 9.77
C LEU A 17 -10.62 13.95 9.10
N ARG A 18 -11.60 14.61 9.76
CA ARG A 18 -12.22 15.83 9.25
C ARG A 18 -11.22 16.96 9.01
N ASN A 19 -10.20 17.08 9.89
CA ASN A 19 -9.17 18.10 9.77
C ASN A 19 -8.24 17.76 8.60
N PHE A 20 -7.80 16.48 8.48
CA PHE A 20 -7.04 16.03 7.33
C PHE A 20 -7.77 16.33 6.00
N ILE A 21 -9.06 16.02 5.93
CA ILE A 21 -9.85 16.30 4.74
C ILE A 21 -9.91 17.81 4.46
N GLY A 22 -10.22 18.64 5.45
CA GLY A 22 -10.39 20.08 5.28
C GLY A 22 -9.09 20.84 5.04
N GLU A 23 -8.03 20.48 5.75
CA GLU A 23 -6.76 21.22 5.76
C GLU A 23 -5.78 20.76 4.68
N HIS A 24 -5.86 19.50 4.26
CA HIS A 24 -4.90 18.90 3.33
C HIS A 24 -5.55 18.37 2.05
N PHE A 25 -6.65 17.62 2.17
CA PHE A 25 -7.19 16.93 1.01
C PHE A 25 -8.04 17.83 0.11
N MET A 26 -8.88 18.71 0.68
CA MET A 26 -9.75 19.62 -0.07
C MET A 26 -9.06 20.92 -0.52
N GLN A 27 -7.84 21.20 -0.08
CA GLN A 27 -7.13 22.43 -0.47
C GLN A 27 -6.63 22.33 -1.91
N VAL A 28 -7.00 23.32 -2.74
CA VAL A 28 -6.67 23.34 -4.18
C VAL A 28 -5.16 23.52 -4.41
N ASN A 29 -4.47 24.21 -3.51
CA ASN A 29 -3.06 24.60 -3.66
C ASN A 29 -2.07 23.74 -2.86
N ASP A 30 -2.52 22.69 -2.18
CA ASP A 30 -1.62 21.80 -1.47
C ASP A 30 -0.90 20.90 -2.48
N ALA A 31 0.43 21.01 -2.50
CA ALA A 31 1.30 20.22 -3.39
C ALA A 31 1.33 18.70 -3.10
N GLY A 32 0.32 18.18 -2.40
CA GLY A 32 0.07 16.76 -2.28
C GLY A 32 1.07 15.97 -1.44
N THR A 33 1.66 16.60 -0.42
CA THR A 33 2.61 15.90 0.47
C THR A 33 1.91 15.17 1.62
N ALA A 34 0.70 15.61 2.02
CA ALA A 34 -0.05 14.99 3.10
C ALA A 34 -0.74 13.70 2.62
N TYR A 35 -0.59 12.64 3.39
CA TYR A 35 -1.10 11.32 3.07
C TYR A 35 -1.63 10.62 4.32
N ALA A 36 -2.94 10.38 4.39
CA ALA A 36 -3.51 9.48 5.39
C ALA A 36 -3.14 8.05 5.01
N ALA A 37 -2.03 7.54 5.56
CA ALA A 37 -1.42 6.29 5.14
C ALA A 37 -1.68 5.18 6.14
N GLY A 38 -2.49 4.19 5.76
CA GLY A 38 -2.78 3.01 6.59
C GLY A 38 -3.58 3.32 7.84
N THR A 39 -4.37 4.38 7.82
CA THR A 39 -5.24 4.78 8.94
C THR A 39 -6.28 3.71 9.19
N VAL A 40 -6.30 3.15 10.40
CA VAL A 40 -7.34 2.18 10.80
C VAL A 40 -8.69 2.89 10.83
N ILE A 41 -9.69 2.27 10.21
CA ILE A 41 -11.07 2.75 10.24
C ILE A 41 -11.99 1.67 10.85
N PRO A 42 -13.04 2.06 11.57
CA PRO A 42 -14.05 1.10 12.05
C PRO A 42 -14.67 0.32 10.88
N VAL A 43 -14.99 -0.94 11.11
CA VAL A 43 -15.66 -1.80 10.11
C VAL A 43 -17.00 -1.19 9.67
N GLU A 44 -17.72 -0.60 10.61
CA GLU A 44 -18.99 0.10 10.36
C GLU A 44 -18.80 1.23 9.34
N MET A 45 -17.73 2.01 9.48
CA MET A 45 -17.42 3.08 8.53
C MET A 45 -17.15 2.52 7.12
N ALA A 46 -16.44 1.42 6.99
CA ALA A 46 -16.23 0.78 5.69
C ALA A 46 -17.55 0.30 5.08
N ARG A 47 -18.48 -0.21 5.90
CA ARG A 47 -19.83 -0.60 5.45
C ARG A 47 -20.67 0.61 5.03
N ASP A 48 -20.66 1.69 5.80
CA ASP A 48 -21.40 2.92 5.50
C ASP A 48 -20.92 3.56 4.19
N LEU A 49 -19.64 3.42 3.88
CA LEU A 49 -19.06 3.80 2.59
C LEU A 49 -19.46 2.85 1.45
N GLY A 50 -20.16 1.75 1.74
CA GLY A 50 -20.55 0.76 0.74
C GLY A 50 -19.35 -0.02 0.17
N VAL A 51 -18.22 -0.07 0.88
CA VAL A 51 -17.04 -0.80 0.44
C VAL A 51 -17.32 -2.30 0.58
N PRO A 52 -17.25 -3.07 -0.53
CA PRO A 52 -17.48 -4.50 -0.46
C PRO A 52 -16.33 -5.18 0.30
N PHE A 53 -16.67 -5.92 1.35
CA PHE A 53 -15.71 -6.87 1.89
C PHE A 53 -15.46 -7.98 0.86
N PRO A 54 -14.21 -8.49 0.79
CA PRO A 54 -13.92 -9.61 -0.08
C PRO A 54 -14.81 -10.81 0.29
N MET A 55 -15.81 -11.09 -0.54
CA MET A 55 -16.87 -12.08 -0.25
C MET A 55 -16.38 -13.53 -0.17
N PHE A 56 -15.13 -13.78 -0.55
CA PHE A 56 -14.51 -15.11 -0.53
C PHE A 56 -14.14 -15.58 0.87
N TYR A 57 -14.07 -14.68 1.84
CA TYR A 57 -13.68 -14.96 3.21
C TYR A 57 -14.65 -14.32 4.21
N PRO A 58 -14.97 -15.04 5.30
CA PRO A 58 -15.67 -14.44 6.41
C PRO A 58 -14.90 -13.22 6.96
N GLU A 59 -15.62 -12.19 7.34
CA GLU A 59 -15.08 -10.92 7.81
C GLU A 59 -14.04 -11.08 8.96
N TYR A 60 -14.25 -12.05 9.86
CA TYR A 60 -13.33 -12.30 10.97
C TYR A 60 -11.93 -12.80 10.56
N PHE A 61 -11.72 -13.13 9.28
CA PHE A 61 -10.39 -13.44 8.76
C PHE A 61 -9.56 -12.18 8.49
N PHE A 62 -10.17 -11.02 8.44
CA PHE A 62 -9.49 -9.77 8.16
C PHE A 62 -9.09 -9.05 9.46
N ASN A 63 -8.00 -8.28 9.37
CA ASN A 63 -7.73 -7.23 10.32
C ASN A 63 -8.71 -6.07 10.10
N GLU A 64 -8.70 -5.08 11.01
CA GLU A 64 -9.45 -3.85 10.81
C GLU A 64 -9.09 -3.20 9.48
N PRO A 65 -10.07 -2.69 8.72
CA PRO A 65 -9.82 -2.04 7.45
C PRO A 65 -8.88 -0.85 7.61
N ARG A 66 -8.07 -0.60 6.60
CA ARG A 66 -7.16 0.54 6.58
C ARG A 66 -7.42 1.42 5.38
N MET A 67 -7.50 2.71 5.66
CA MET A 67 -7.70 3.75 4.66
C MET A 67 -6.37 4.34 4.21
N TRP A 68 -6.30 4.65 2.91
CA TRP A 68 -5.20 5.32 2.26
C TRP A 68 -5.76 6.44 1.38
N MET A 69 -5.63 7.69 1.84
CA MET A 69 -6.20 8.84 1.18
C MET A 69 -5.13 9.90 0.92
N GLY A 70 -5.00 10.31 -0.33
CA GLY A 70 -4.00 11.31 -0.71
C GLY A 70 -4.25 11.90 -2.09
N LYS A 71 -3.62 13.04 -2.33
CA LYS A 71 -3.69 13.74 -3.61
C LYS A 71 -2.91 13.05 -4.71
N LYS A 72 -3.15 13.47 -5.94
CA LYS A 72 -2.33 13.14 -7.11
C LYS A 72 -0.85 13.35 -6.80
N GLY A 73 -0.01 12.40 -7.23
CA GLY A 73 1.44 12.41 -7.00
C GLY A 73 1.87 11.87 -5.64
N THR A 74 0.93 11.54 -4.73
CA THR A 74 1.28 10.87 -3.47
C THR A 74 1.79 9.46 -3.74
N VAL A 75 2.92 9.12 -3.11
CA VAL A 75 3.64 7.86 -3.32
C VAL A 75 3.65 7.01 -2.06
N THR A 76 3.40 5.72 -2.21
CA THR A 76 3.79 4.66 -1.27
C THR A 76 5.03 3.99 -1.82
N ALA A 77 6.18 4.19 -1.16
CA ALA A 77 7.47 3.64 -1.61
C ALA A 77 7.43 2.12 -1.71
N LEU A 78 8.32 1.55 -2.55
CA LEU A 78 8.42 0.11 -2.74
C LEU A 78 8.69 -0.58 -1.40
N HIS A 79 7.80 -1.48 -1.03
CA HIS A 79 7.87 -2.23 0.24
C HIS A 79 7.23 -3.62 0.08
N LYS A 80 7.42 -4.44 1.08
CA LYS A 80 6.80 -5.77 1.19
C LYS A 80 5.95 -5.83 2.45
N ASP A 81 4.66 -6.15 2.28
CA ASP A 81 3.76 -6.49 3.37
C ASP A 81 3.87 -7.98 3.74
N ILE A 82 3.48 -8.28 4.99
CA ILE A 82 3.48 -9.67 5.49
C ILE A 82 2.21 -10.41 5.11
N PRO A 83 1.00 -9.83 5.27
CA PRO A 83 -0.25 -10.52 4.99
C PRO A 83 -0.65 -10.42 3.52
N ASP A 84 -1.54 -11.31 3.12
CA ASP A 84 -2.34 -11.11 1.91
C ASP A 84 -3.17 -9.83 2.03
N ASN A 85 -3.26 -9.07 0.95
CA ASN A 85 -3.87 -7.76 0.93
C ASN A 85 -4.93 -7.68 -0.17
N PHE A 86 -6.16 -7.38 0.21
CA PHE A 86 -7.23 -6.99 -0.71
C PHE A 86 -7.38 -5.47 -0.64
N SER A 87 -7.13 -4.80 -1.75
CA SER A 87 -7.16 -3.36 -1.83
C SER A 87 -8.28 -2.90 -2.76
N PHE A 88 -9.29 -2.24 -2.20
CA PHE A 88 -10.43 -1.68 -2.93
C PHE A 88 -10.19 -0.20 -3.24
N ALA A 89 -10.33 0.18 -4.52
CA ALA A 89 -10.25 1.57 -4.94
C ALA A 89 -11.64 2.21 -4.81
N TYR A 90 -11.80 3.09 -3.84
CA TYR A 90 -13.08 3.76 -3.59
C TYR A 90 -13.33 4.90 -4.57
N PHE A 91 -12.33 5.77 -4.78
CA PHE A 91 -12.32 6.76 -5.85
C PHE A 91 -10.91 7.07 -6.33
N GLY A 92 -10.80 7.75 -7.48
CA GLY A 92 -9.54 8.14 -8.11
C GLY A 92 -8.84 7.01 -8.84
N ALA A 93 -7.61 7.28 -9.29
CA ALA A 93 -6.77 6.31 -9.98
C ALA A 93 -5.40 6.19 -9.32
N LYS A 94 -4.92 4.95 -9.18
CA LYS A 94 -3.62 4.65 -8.59
C LYS A 94 -2.90 3.57 -9.40
N GLU A 95 -1.65 3.85 -9.77
CA GLU A 95 -0.77 2.86 -10.36
C GLU A 95 -0.09 2.03 -9.27
N TRP A 96 0.06 0.76 -9.53
CA TRP A 96 0.81 -0.20 -8.73
C TRP A 96 1.87 -0.88 -9.57
N LEU A 97 3.07 -0.99 -9.02
CA LEU A 97 4.13 -1.84 -9.55
C LEU A 97 4.30 -3.01 -8.57
N LEU A 98 3.99 -4.22 -9.04
CA LEU A 98 4.03 -5.45 -8.24
C LEU A 98 5.25 -6.27 -8.64
N TYR A 99 6.04 -6.70 -7.67
CA TYR A 99 7.23 -7.53 -7.87
C TYR A 99 7.04 -8.89 -7.18
N PRO A 100 7.23 -10.00 -7.89
CA PRO A 100 7.09 -11.32 -7.31
C PRO A 100 8.18 -11.62 -6.27
N PRO A 101 7.96 -12.57 -5.34
CA PRO A 101 8.95 -12.95 -4.34
C PRO A 101 10.32 -13.36 -4.91
N ALA A 102 10.36 -13.90 -6.13
CA ALA A 102 11.60 -14.27 -6.82
C ALA A 102 12.52 -13.06 -7.09
N ASP A 103 11.96 -11.86 -7.22
CA ASP A 103 12.72 -10.64 -7.48
C ASP A 103 13.25 -9.97 -6.21
N PHE A 104 12.87 -10.46 -5.03
CA PHE A 104 13.27 -9.87 -3.73
C PHE A 104 14.78 -9.59 -3.61
N PRO A 105 15.72 -10.44 -4.09
CA PRO A 105 17.16 -10.16 -4.03
C PRO A 105 17.60 -8.89 -4.78
N TYR A 106 16.82 -8.45 -5.78
CA TYR A 106 17.14 -7.30 -6.63
C TYR A 106 16.49 -6.00 -6.15
N LEU A 107 15.63 -6.06 -5.12
CA LEU A 107 14.83 -4.91 -4.69
C LEU A 107 15.52 -4.05 -3.63
N TYR A 108 16.74 -4.38 -3.19
CA TYR A 108 17.51 -3.63 -2.18
C TYR A 108 16.68 -3.30 -0.93
N MET A 109 16.00 -4.34 -0.40
CA MET A 109 15.14 -4.20 0.78
C MET A 109 15.95 -4.05 2.06
N ILE A 110 15.50 -3.14 2.93
CA ILE A 110 16.02 -2.94 4.28
C ILE A 110 14.90 -3.02 5.31
N HIS A 111 15.26 -3.30 6.55
CA HIS A 111 14.33 -3.17 7.67
C HIS A 111 14.27 -1.70 8.11
N PRO A 112 13.11 -1.03 8.09
CA PRO A 112 13.02 0.40 8.36
C PRO A 112 13.27 0.76 9.83
N LYS A 113 13.08 -0.19 10.75
CA LYS A 113 13.30 0.00 12.20
C LYS A 113 13.88 -1.28 12.81
N PRO A 114 14.68 -1.18 13.89
CA PRO A 114 15.27 -2.34 14.57
C PRO A 114 14.24 -3.38 15.05
N ASN A 115 13.02 -2.92 15.37
CA ASN A 115 11.92 -3.76 15.86
C ASN A 115 10.86 -4.02 14.78
N ALA A 116 11.16 -3.76 13.50
CA ALA A 116 10.25 -4.12 12.41
C ALA A 116 10.05 -5.63 12.38
N LEU A 117 8.85 -6.06 11.98
CA LEU A 117 8.57 -7.49 11.81
C LEU A 117 9.57 -8.08 10.79
N PRO A 118 10.14 -9.28 11.05
CA PRO A 118 11.22 -9.84 10.23
C PRO A 118 10.93 -9.91 8.73
N ASP A 119 9.65 -10.11 8.37
CA ASP A 119 9.23 -10.25 6.98
C ASP A 119 8.79 -8.92 6.33
N PHE A 120 8.76 -7.82 7.08
CA PHE A 120 8.50 -6.48 6.54
C PHE A 120 9.79 -5.86 6.01
N GLY A 121 9.73 -5.20 4.86
CA GLY A 121 10.88 -4.52 4.29
C GLY A 121 10.50 -3.34 3.42
N VAL A 122 11.37 -2.34 3.37
CA VAL A 122 11.24 -1.16 2.51
C VAL A 122 12.44 -1.11 1.57
N SER A 123 12.21 -0.86 0.29
CA SER A 123 13.28 -0.70 -0.67
C SER A 123 13.97 0.66 -0.55
N MET A 124 15.28 0.66 -0.77
CA MET A 124 16.06 1.89 -0.96
C MET A 124 15.91 2.47 -2.38
N VAL A 125 15.25 1.75 -3.29
CA VAL A 125 15.13 2.14 -4.70
C VAL A 125 13.85 2.93 -4.93
N ASN A 126 13.98 4.05 -5.65
CA ASN A 126 12.82 4.69 -6.26
C ASN A 126 12.40 3.86 -7.48
N ALA A 127 11.31 3.09 -7.37
CA ALA A 127 10.88 2.16 -8.40
C ALA A 127 10.50 2.83 -9.75
N LYS A 128 10.14 4.13 -9.73
CA LYS A 128 9.80 4.90 -10.95
C LYS A 128 11.01 5.53 -11.62
N SER A 129 12.09 5.76 -10.87
CA SER A 129 13.31 6.38 -11.38
C SER A 129 14.52 5.77 -10.65
N PRO A 130 14.84 4.50 -10.94
CA PRO A 130 15.93 3.81 -10.26
C PRO A 130 17.29 4.42 -10.66
N ASP A 131 18.13 4.68 -9.65
CA ASP A 131 19.53 5.04 -9.88
C ASP A 131 20.34 3.78 -10.22
N ALA A 132 20.58 3.56 -11.50
CA ALA A 132 21.28 2.36 -11.98
C ALA A 132 22.75 2.28 -11.52
N THR A 133 23.38 3.41 -11.18
CA THR A 133 24.74 3.42 -10.63
C THR A 133 24.74 2.91 -9.19
N ARG A 134 23.78 3.34 -8.40
CA ARG A 134 23.64 2.95 -7.00
C ARG A 134 22.99 1.58 -6.83
N PHE A 135 22.08 1.23 -7.73
CA PHE A 135 21.25 0.01 -7.65
C PHE A 135 21.26 -0.80 -8.96
N PRO A 136 22.44 -1.26 -9.44
CA PRO A 136 22.59 -1.88 -10.77
C PRO A 136 21.75 -3.15 -10.94
N GLU A 137 21.56 -3.92 -9.89
CA GLU A 137 20.81 -5.18 -9.95
C GLU A 137 19.28 -4.99 -10.06
N PHE A 138 18.77 -3.78 -9.74
CA PHE A 138 17.33 -3.50 -9.81
C PHE A 138 16.76 -3.71 -11.22
N SER A 139 17.57 -3.52 -12.26
CA SER A 139 17.18 -3.78 -13.65
C SER A 139 16.79 -5.23 -13.95
N LYS A 140 17.16 -6.18 -13.08
CA LYS A 140 16.79 -7.59 -13.19
C LYS A 140 15.39 -7.88 -12.67
N ALA A 141 14.87 -7.04 -11.78
CA ALA A 141 13.51 -7.16 -11.26
C ALA A 141 12.47 -6.85 -12.34
N LYS A 142 11.38 -7.62 -12.38
CA LYS A 142 10.32 -7.52 -13.39
C LYS A 142 8.98 -7.19 -12.74
N SER A 143 8.61 -5.91 -12.77
CA SER A 143 7.32 -5.49 -12.24
C SER A 143 6.16 -5.82 -13.18
N ILE A 144 5.01 -6.08 -12.56
CA ILE A 144 3.70 -6.03 -13.21
C ILE A 144 3.11 -4.65 -12.88
N SER A 145 2.83 -3.84 -13.90
CA SER A 145 2.19 -2.53 -13.72
C SER A 145 0.67 -2.68 -13.87
N ILE A 146 -0.07 -2.16 -12.89
CA ILE A 146 -1.53 -2.17 -12.86
C ILE A 146 -2.01 -0.78 -12.47
N THR A 147 -2.84 -0.16 -13.32
CA THR A 147 -3.58 1.06 -12.95
C THR A 147 -4.98 0.67 -12.50
N ARG A 148 -5.30 0.96 -11.24
CA ARG A 148 -6.64 0.74 -10.66
C ARG A 148 -7.45 2.01 -10.65
N ARG A 149 -8.75 1.87 -10.86
CA ARG A 149 -9.75 2.93 -10.83
C ARG A 149 -10.83 2.62 -9.81
N ALA A 150 -11.68 3.60 -9.53
CA ALA A 150 -12.83 3.42 -8.64
C ALA A 150 -13.63 2.15 -9.00
N GLY A 151 -13.92 1.34 -7.99
CA GLY A 151 -14.62 0.05 -8.12
C GLY A 151 -13.70 -1.17 -8.28
N ASP A 152 -12.42 -0.99 -8.60
CA ASP A 152 -11.50 -2.11 -8.75
C ASP A 152 -11.06 -2.69 -7.40
N LEU A 153 -10.99 -4.02 -7.34
CA LEU A 153 -10.40 -4.77 -6.23
C LEU A 153 -9.10 -5.43 -6.70
N LEU A 154 -7.99 -5.13 -6.04
CA LEU A 154 -6.69 -5.77 -6.28
C LEU A 154 -6.37 -6.72 -5.13
N TYR A 155 -6.02 -7.95 -5.47
CA TYR A 155 -5.40 -8.89 -4.56
C TYR A 155 -3.88 -8.87 -4.72
N VAL A 156 -3.18 -8.60 -3.62
CA VAL A 156 -1.72 -8.68 -3.53
C VAL A 156 -1.37 -9.84 -2.60
N PRO A 157 -0.81 -10.93 -3.11
CA PRO A 157 -0.44 -12.09 -2.29
C PRO A 157 0.65 -11.73 -1.26
N ALA A 158 0.65 -12.42 -0.14
CA ALA A 158 1.72 -12.34 0.85
C ALA A 158 3.09 -12.57 0.20
N GLY A 159 4.07 -11.75 0.61
CA GLY A 159 5.44 -11.82 0.09
C GLY A 159 5.69 -11.09 -1.23
N TRP A 160 4.66 -10.58 -1.90
CA TRP A 160 4.83 -9.69 -3.04
C TRP A 160 5.22 -8.29 -2.56
N SER A 161 6.23 -7.73 -3.23
CA SER A 161 6.63 -6.33 -2.99
C SER A 161 5.86 -5.41 -3.91
N HIS A 162 5.55 -4.20 -3.44
CA HIS A 162 4.78 -3.27 -4.25
C HIS A 162 5.13 -1.81 -4.00
N PHE A 163 5.01 -1.04 -5.05
CA PHE A 163 5.05 0.42 -5.07
C PHE A 163 3.70 0.92 -5.54
N ALA A 164 3.25 2.08 -5.05
CA ALA A 164 2.02 2.69 -5.55
C ALA A 164 2.12 4.21 -5.63
N GLU A 165 1.51 4.79 -6.68
CA GLU A 165 1.45 6.23 -6.93
C GLU A 165 0.04 6.66 -7.31
N ASN A 166 -0.44 7.74 -6.72
CA ASN A 166 -1.72 8.33 -7.06
C ASN A 166 -1.63 9.11 -8.39
N HIS A 167 -2.33 8.66 -9.41
CA HIS A 167 -2.47 9.40 -10.68
C HIS A 167 -3.58 10.45 -10.63
N GLU A 168 -4.48 10.30 -9.69
CA GLU A 168 -5.55 11.23 -9.33
C GLU A 168 -5.64 11.31 -7.81
N ASP A 169 -6.34 12.31 -7.27
CA ASP A 169 -6.75 12.30 -5.87
C ASP A 169 -7.50 11.01 -5.60
N SER A 170 -7.11 10.27 -4.58
CA SER A 170 -7.62 8.92 -4.42
C SER A 170 -7.86 8.51 -2.97
N LEU A 171 -8.84 7.63 -2.81
CA LEU A 171 -9.10 6.88 -1.58
C LEU A 171 -9.13 5.40 -1.91
N MET A 172 -8.38 4.62 -1.17
CA MET A 172 -8.49 3.17 -1.19
C MET A 172 -8.61 2.61 0.23
N ILE A 173 -9.22 1.44 0.33
CA ILE A 173 -9.39 0.72 1.58
C ILE A 173 -8.81 -0.68 1.42
N ASN A 174 -7.92 -1.03 2.34
CA ASN A 174 -7.24 -2.31 2.37
C ASN A 174 -7.85 -3.21 3.44
N PHE A 175 -7.95 -4.48 3.08
CA PHE A 175 -8.33 -5.58 3.97
C PHE A 175 -7.17 -6.57 4.02
N TRP A 176 -6.43 -6.59 5.11
CA TRP A 176 -5.35 -7.54 5.32
C TRP A 176 -5.86 -8.79 6.01
N LEU A 177 -5.55 -9.97 5.44
CA LEU A 177 -5.86 -11.25 6.09
C LEU A 177 -5.05 -11.38 7.38
N ARG A 178 -5.67 -11.92 8.42
CA ARG A 178 -4.97 -12.23 9.66
C ARG A 178 -3.91 -13.29 9.42
N ARG A 179 -2.75 -13.10 10.05
CA ARG A 179 -1.62 -14.02 9.92
C ARG A 179 -2.04 -15.46 10.22
N GLY A 180 -1.60 -16.39 9.36
CA GLY A 180 -1.93 -17.82 9.47
C GLY A 180 -3.28 -18.23 8.86
N ARG A 181 -3.99 -17.30 8.21
CA ARG A 181 -5.27 -17.53 7.54
C ARG A 181 -5.25 -17.18 6.04
N SER A 182 -4.07 -17.29 5.43
CA SER A 182 -3.91 -17.12 3.98
C SER A 182 -4.66 -18.21 3.20
N PRO A 183 -5.21 -17.88 2.01
CA PRO A 183 -5.82 -18.86 1.11
C PRO A 183 -4.94 -20.09 0.82
N ALA A 184 -3.64 -19.88 0.73
CA ALA A 184 -2.68 -20.96 0.50
C ALA A 184 -2.61 -21.97 1.64
N VAL A 185 -3.02 -21.59 2.86
CA VAL A 185 -3.06 -22.48 4.04
C VAL A 185 -4.40 -23.22 4.10
N LEU A 186 -5.51 -22.60 3.69
CA LEU A 186 -6.84 -23.21 3.72
C LEU A 186 -7.00 -24.35 2.71
N GLY A 187 -6.19 -24.40 1.66
CA GLY A 187 -6.21 -25.48 0.66
C GLY A 187 -5.45 -26.74 1.05
N ARG A 188 -4.72 -26.75 2.19
CA ARG A 188 -3.94 -27.90 2.64
C ARG A 188 -4.65 -28.78 3.67
N ASP A 189 -5.79 -28.32 4.20
CA ASP A 189 -6.56 -29.03 5.24
C ASP A 189 -7.80 -29.77 4.66
N ARG A 190 -7.72 -30.16 3.36
CA ARG A 190 -8.75 -31.02 2.72
C ARG A 190 -8.14 -32.31 2.21
#